data_b693c512d8469e17314624be5b37200f
#
_entry.id   b693c512d8469e17314624be5b37200f
#
_cell.length_a   1.000
_cell.length_b   1.000
_cell.length_c   1.000
_cell.angle_alpha   90.00
_cell.angle_beta   90.00
_cell.angle_gamma   90.00
#
_symmetry.space_group_name_H-M   'P 1'
#
loop_
_entity.id
_entity.type
_entity.pdbx_description
1 polymer ?
#
loop_
_entity_poly.entity_id
_entity_poly.type
_entity_poly.pdbx_seq_one_letter_code
_entity_poly.pdbx_strand_id
1 'polypeptide(L)'
;CDXXADSTRLLLGGLAQQTVLDTLREEGEDVQLDCVMKAGYSGVRCVESGGPEPGVGCAGRGIITSIYLLEQLGAYGDEWELDYAFYDVLGDVVCGGFAMPIRDGKAQEIYIVVSGEMMAL
;
A
#
# COMPACT_ATOMS: atom_id res chain seq x y z
N CYS A 1 2.62 2.66 -1.36
CA CYS A 1 2.15 2.73 -2.72
C CYS A 1 3.06 3.58 -3.59
N ASP A 2 3.95 2.93 -4.25
CA ASP A 2 4.88 3.65 -5.11
C ASP A 2 5.19 2.77 -6.33
N UNK A 3 5.88 3.37 -7.11
CA UNK A 3 6.21 2.79 -8.30
C UNK A 3 7.17 1.70 -8.21
N UNK A 4 7.87 1.91 -7.44
CA UNK A 4 8.79 1.06 -7.20
C UNK A 4 8.31 -0.08 -6.52
N ALA A 5 7.39 -0.06 -5.96
CA ALA A 5 6.78 -1.14 -5.19
C ALA A 5 7.80 -1.82 -4.28
N ASP A 6 8.56 -1.01 -3.57
CA ASP A 6 9.65 -1.56 -2.77
C ASP A 6 9.65 -1.01 -1.34
N SER A 7 8.55 -0.42 -0.89
CA SER A 7 8.48 0.16 0.46
C SER A 7 8.71 -0.90 1.54
N THR A 8 8.34 -2.14 1.29
CA THR A 8 8.45 -3.20 2.29
C THR A 8 9.69 -4.07 2.11
N ARG A 9 10.54 -3.76 1.15
CA ARG A 9 11.64 -4.66 0.81
C ARG A 9 12.59 -4.91 1.98
N LEU A 10 12.94 -3.85 2.71
CA LEU A 10 13.87 -4.02 3.82
C LEU A 10 13.25 -4.83 4.95
N LEU A 11 11.96 -4.65 5.19
CA LEU A 11 11.28 -5.42 6.23
C LEU A 11 11.18 -6.89 5.87
N LEU A 12 11.22 -7.21 4.58
CA LEU A 12 11.13 -8.58 4.10
C LEU A 12 12.50 -9.19 3.81
N GLY A 13 13.56 -8.62 4.37
CA GLY A 13 14.89 -9.16 4.22
C GLY A 13 15.50 -8.93 2.85
N GLY A 14 15.09 -7.90 2.17
CA GLY A 14 15.60 -7.59 0.84
C GLY A 14 14.83 -8.22 -0.29
N LEU A 15 13.79 -8.99 0.02
CA LEU A 15 13.00 -9.67 -1.00
C LEU A 15 11.86 -8.79 -1.46
N ALA A 16 11.66 -8.72 -2.76
CA ALA A 16 10.50 -8.04 -3.32
C ALA A 16 9.29 -8.97 -3.21
N GLN A 17 8.13 -8.39 -2.95
CA GLN A 17 6.92 -9.20 -2.89
C GLN A 17 5.97 -8.80 -4.02
N GLN A 18 5.07 -9.72 -4.35
CA GLN A 18 4.08 -9.46 -5.37
C GLN A 18 3.09 -8.42 -4.85
N THR A 19 2.73 -7.48 -5.72
CA THR A 19 1.82 -6.42 -5.31
C THR A 19 0.37 -6.90 -5.30
N VAL A 20 -0.47 -6.16 -4.59
CA VAL A 20 -1.90 -6.47 -4.57
C VAL A 20 -2.49 -6.41 -5.98
N LEU A 21 -2.13 -5.38 -6.74
CA LEU A 21 -2.70 -5.23 -8.08
C LEU A 21 -2.23 -6.33 -9.02
N ASP A 22 -0.96 -6.75 -8.93
CA ASP A 22 -0.49 -7.86 -9.75
C ASP A 22 -1.21 -9.15 -9.38
N THR A 23 -1.40 -9.40 -8.09
CA THR A 23 -2.09 -10.60 -7.66
C THR A 23 -3.54 -10.59 -8.14
N LEU A 24 -4.18 -9.43 -8.06
CA LEU A 24 -5.56 -9.31 -8.52
C LEU A 24 -5.67 -9.59 -10.02
N ARG A 25 -4.70 -9.09 -10.80
CA ARG A 25 -4.71 -9.37 -12.24
C ARG A 25 -4.58 -10.85 -12.54
N GLU A 26 -3.73 -11.54 -11.78
CA GLU A 26 -3.45 -12.95 -12.06
C GLU A 26 -4.54 -13.87 -11.54
N GLU A 27 -5.10 -13.59 -10.38
CA GLU A 27 -6.00 -14.52 -9.74
C GLU A 27 -7.46 -14.05 -9.71
N GLY A 28 -7.69 -12.80 -10.06
CA GLY A 28 -9.04 -12.29 -10.09
C GLY A 28 -9.68 -12.30 -8.71
N GLU A 29 -10.87 -12.86 -8.61
CA GLU A 29 -11.61 -12.87 -7.36
C GLU A 29 -11.14 -13.94 -6.39
N ASP A 30 -10.19 -14.77 -6.80
CA ASP A 30 -9.68 -15.85 -5.95
C ASP A 30 -8.52 -15.40 -5.06
N VAL A 31 -8.23 -14.11 -4.99
CA VAL A 31 -7.13 -13.61 -4.18
C VAL A 31 -7.35 -13.94 -2.72
N GLN A 32 -6.33 -14.48 -2.07
CA GLN A 32 -6.34 -14.76 -0.65
C GLN A 32 -5.42 -13.78 0.07
N LEU A 33 -5.71 -13.50 1.34
CA LEU A 33 -4.89 -12.56 2.10
C LEU A 33 -3.42 -13.01 2.16
N ASP A 34 -3.18 -14.31 2.26
CA ASP A 34 -1.83 -14.84 2.30
C ASP A 34 -1.01 -14.47 1.07
N CYS A 35 -1.67 -14.26 -0.06
CA CYS A 35 -0.98 -13.95 -1.29
C CYS A 35 -0.41 -12.54 -1.29
N VAL A 36 -1.05 -11.64 -0.56
CA VAL A 36 -0.70 -10.22 -0.63
C VAL A 36 -0.12 -9.67 0.66
N MET A 37 -0.30 -10.35 1.79
CA MET A 37 0.19 -9.86 3.08
C MET A 37 1.22 -10.83 3.63
N LYS A 38 2.45 -10.35 3.77
CA LYS A 38 3.57 -11.18 4.21
C LYS A 38 4.08 -10.71 5.56
N ALA A 39 4.62 -11.63 6.34
CA ALA A 39 5.23 -11.30 7.62
C ALA A 39 6.68 -10.90 7.39
N GLY A 40 7.04 -9.72 7.87
CA GLY A 40 8.40 -9.24 7.75
C GLY A 40 9.11 -9.20 9.09
N TYR A 41 10.10 -8.32 9.18
CA TYR A 41 10.90 -8.18 10.37
C TYR A 41 10.03 -8.03 11.62
N SER A 42 10.32 -8.81 12.62
CA SER A 42 9.63 -8.73 13.92
C SER A 42 8.11 -8.92 13.83
N GLY A 43 7.67 -9.64 12.82
CA GLY A 43 6.24 -9.93 12.68
C GLY A 43 5.41 -8.83 12.04
N VAL A 44 6.06 -7.79 11.56
CA VAL A 44 5.33 -6.71 10.87
C VAL A 44 4.68 -7.25 9.61
N ARG A 45 3.41 -6.96 9.42
CA ARG A 45 2.71 -7.39 8.21
C ARG A 45 2.96 -6.38 7.10
N CYS A 46 3.32 -6.88 5.93
CA CYS A 46 3.76 -6.05 4.82
C CYS A 46 2.91 -6.28 3.59
N VAL A 47 2.45 -5.18 2.98
CA VAL A 47 1.65 -5.23 1.76
C VAL A 47 2.19 -4.20 0.78
N GLU A 48 2.32 -4.59 -0.49
CA GLU A 48 2.65 -3.65 -1.56
C GLU A 48 1.42 -3.51 -2.46
N SER A 49 0.94 -2.28 -2.58
CA SER A 49 -0.22 -2.05 -3.44
C SER A 49 0.13 -2.22 -4.91
N GLY A 50 1.25 -1.67 -5.33
CA GLY A 50 1.60 -1.61 -6.73
C GLY A 50 1.11 -0.33 -7.37
N GLY A 51 1.57 -0.10 -8.57
CA GLY A 51 1.18 1.07 -9.35
C GLY A 51 0.46 0.67 -10.62
N PRO A 52 0.10 1.64 -11.44
CA PRO A 52 -0.55 1.36 -12.70
C PRO A 52 0.45 0.79 -13.68
N GLU A 53 -0.06 0.12 -14.69
CA GLU A 53 0.79 -0.31 -15.78
C GLU A 53 1.28 0.92 -16.54
N PRO A 54 2.47 0.83 -17.14
CA PRO A 54 2.96 1.95 -17.94
C PRO A 54 1.94 2.37 -18.99
N GLY A 55 1.71 3.66 -19.08
CA GLY A 55 0.77 4.19 -20.05
C GLY A 55 -0.68 4.14 -19.65
N VAL A 56 -0.98 3.61 -18.47
CA VAL A 56 -2.36 3.53 -17.98
C VAL A 56 -2.53 4.53 -16.84
N GLY A 57 -3.21 5.55 -17.07
CA GLY A 57 -3.69 6.55 -16.16
C GLY A 57 -3.07 6.63 -14.78
N CYS A 58 -3.89 7.09 -13.86
CA CYS A 58 -3.44 7.52 -12.55
C CYS A 58 -3.34 6.36 -11.55
N ALA A 59 -2.27 6.36 -10.76
CA ALA A 59 -2.05 5.29 -9.78
C ALA A 59 -3.04 5.35 -8.61
N GLY A 60 -3.70 6.49 -8.42
CA GLY A 60 -4.61 6.63 -7.29
C GLY A 60 -5.75 5.66 -7.30
N ARG A 61 -6.23 5.26 -8.48
CA ARG A 61 -7.28 4.26 -8.55
C ARG A 61 -6.82 2.92 -8.00
N GLY A 62 -5.57 2.57 -8.29
CA GLY A 62 -5.04 1.32 -7.80
C GLY A 62 -4.99 1.27 -6.28
N ILE A 63 -4.67 2.39 -5.64
CA ILE A 63 -4.64 2.44 -4.19
C ILE A 63 -6.02 2.18 -3.61
N ILE A 64 -7.05 2.81 -4.19
CA ILE A 64 -8.41 2.62 -3.71
C ILE A 64 -8.78 1.14 -3.83
N THR A 65 -8.50 0.55 -4.97
CA THR A 65 -8.79 -0.88 -5.18
C THR A 65 -8.05 -1.74 -4.17
N SER A 66 -6.77 -1.46 -3.94
CA SER A 66 -5.98 -2.25 -3.01
C SER A 66 -6.54 -2.18 -1.59
N ILE A 67 -6.89 -0.98 -1.13
CA ILE A 67 -7.37 -0.83 0.24
C ILE A 67 -8.73 -1.52 0.41
N TYR A 68 -9.62 -1.38 -0.58
CA TYR A 68 -10.90 -2.07 -0.49
C TYR A 68 -10.73 -3.58 -0.49
N LEU A 69 -9.82 -4.10 -1.32
CA LEU A 69 -9.56 -5.52 -1.32
C LEU A 69 -9.03 -6.00 0.02
N LEU A 70 -8.10 -5.24 0.61
CA LEU A 70 -7.57 -5.61 1.91
C LEU A 70 -8.67 -5.61 2.97
N GLU A 71 -9.60 -4.67 2.90
CA GLU A 71 -10.72 -4.68 3.84
C GLU A 71 -11.57 -5.92 3.66
N GLN A 72 -11.86 -6.27 2.42
CA GLN A 72 -12.66 -7.46 2.16
C GLN A 72 -11.98 -8.74 2.61
N LEU A 73 -10.66 -8.79 2.50
CA LEU A 73 -9.92 -9.97 2.91
C LEU A 73 -9.64 -10.03 4.41
N GLY A 74 -9.99 -9.00 5.14
CA GLY A 74 -9.84 -8.99 6.58
C GLY A 74 -8.49 -8.55 7.11
N ALA A 75 -7.72 -7.80 6.31
CA ALA A 75 -6.40 -7.37 6.74
C ALA A 75 -6.46 -6.46 7.96
N TYR A 76 -7.53 -5.73 8.14
CA TYR A 76 -7.71 -4.83 9.28
C TYR A 76 -8.45 -5.48 10.43
N GLY A 77 -8.67 -6.79 10.36
CA GLY A 77 -9.48 -7.48 11.35
C GLY A 77 -8.82 -7.59 12.71
N ASP A 78 -9.64 -7.80 13.73
CA ASP A 78 -9.15 -7.91 15.09
C ASP A 78 -8.26 -9.12 15.30
N GLU A 79 -8.38 -10.12 14.46
CA GLU A 79 -7.58 -11.34 14.61
C GLU A 79 -6.09 -11.09 14.46
N TRP A 80 -5.70 -10.01 13.78
CA TRP A 80 -4.30 -9.68 13.60
C TRP A 80 -3.73 -8.89 14.75
N GLU A 81 -4.57 -8.29 15.59
CA GLU A 81 -4.16 -7.51 16.75
C GLU A 81 -3.16 -6.42 16.38
N LEU A 82 -3.47 -5.71 15.29
CA LEU A 82 -2.58 -4.65 14.81
C LEU A 82 -2.62 -3.46 15.74
N ASP A 83 -1.45 -2.93 16.07
CA ASP A 83 -1.35 -1.69 16.84
C ASP A 83 -1.39 -0.48 15.93
N TYR A 84 -0.76 -0.57 14.76
CA TYR A 84 -0.63 0.55 13.83
C TYR A 84 -0.74 0.05 12.41
N ALA A 85 -1.20 0.92 11.53
CA ALA A 85 -1.17 0.70 10.10
C ALA A 85 -0.48 1.90 9.45
N PHE A 86 0.61 1.67 8.76
CA PHE A 86 1.38 2.73 8.11
C PHE A 86 1.12 2.70 6.62
N TYR A 87 0.73 3.84 6.07
CA TYR A 87 0.50 4.00 4.63
C TYR A 87 1.63 4.85 4.05
N ASP A 88 2.50 4.21 3.29
CA ASP A 88 3.60 4.90 2.65
C ASP A 88 3.15 5.31 1.26
N VAL A 89 2.71 6.55 1.11
CA VAL A 89 2.11 7.02 -0.14
C VAL A 89 3.05 7.99 -0.85
N LEU A 90 2.77 8.21 -2.13
CA LEU A 90 3.55 9.15 -2.92
C LEU A 90 3.45 10.55 -2.36
N GLY A 91 4.57 11.26 -2.38
CA GLY A 91 4.59 12.63 -1.90
C GLY A 91 4.06 13.63 -2.89
N ASP A 92 4.24 13.36 -4.18
CA ASP A 92 3.78 14.28 -5.23
C ASP A 92 2.44 13.81 -5.76
N VAL A 93 1.42 14.01 -4.97
CA VAL A 93 0.08 13.51 -5.27
C VAL A 93 -0.51 14.25 -6.47
N VAL A 94 -0.72 13.54 -7.57
CA VAL A 94 -1.37 14.11 -8.74
C VAL A 94 -2.80 13.62 -8.89
N CYS A 95 -3.22 12.65 -8.09
CA CYS A 95 -4.55 12.06 -8.17
C CYS A 95 -5.15 11.98 -6.78
N GLY A 96 -6.45 12.21 -6.70
CA GLY A 96 -7.13 12.19 -5.43
C GLY A 96 -7.16 10.85 -4.72
N GLY A 97 -6.87 9.77 -5.46
CA GLY A 97 -6.88 8.45 -4.86
C GLY A 97 -5.84 8.27 -3.76
N PHE A 98 -4.72 9.00 -3.86
CA PHE A 98 -3.70 8.90 -2.83
C PHE A 98 -4.13 9.51 -1.51
N ALA A 99 -5.17 10.33 -1.53
CA ALA A 99 -5.70 10.91 -0.30
C ALA A 99 -6.76 10.03 0.36
N MET A 100 -7.08 8.90 -0.25
CA MET A 100 -8.13 8.05 0.26
C MET A 100 -7.92 7.59 1.71
N PRO A 101 -6.69 7.20 2.12
CA PRO A 101 -6.53 6.81 3.53
C PRO A 101 -6.89 7.94 4.50
N ILE A 102 -6.68 9.17 4.07
CA ILE A 102 -7.02 10.32 4.91
C ILE A 102 -8.52 10.57 4.88
N ARG A 103 -9.09 10.67 3.68
CA ARG A 103 -10.50 11.01 3.52
C ARG A 103 -11.42 10.00 4.18
N ASP A 104 -11.08 8.73 4.09
CA ASP A 104 -11.96 7.68 4.57
C ASP A 104 -11.66 7.27 6.01
N GLY A 105 -10.88 8.06 6.71
CA GLY A 105 -10.61 7.80 8.12
C GLY A 105 -9.67 6.66 8.39
N LYS A 106 -8.91 6.23 7.39
CA LYS A 106 -7.94 5.15 7.59
C LYS A 106 -6.71 5.64 8.33
N ALA A 107 -6.36 6.92 8.19
CA ALA A 107 -5.17 7.48 8.81
C ALA A 107 -5.58 8.47 9.90
N GLN A 108 -5.03 8.30 11.09
CA GLN A 108 -5.30 9.17 12.22
C GLN A 108 -4.22 10.22 12.40
N GLU A 109 -3.03 9.96 11.91
CA GLU A 109 -1.91 10.90 11.96
C GLU A 109 -1.23 10.93 10.62
N ILE A 110 -0.74 12.09 10.24
CA ILE A 110 -0.10 12.28 8.94
C ILE A 110 1.28 12.88 9.18
N TYR A 111 2.30 12.25 8.61
CA TYR A 111 3.67 12.71 8.71
C TYR A 111 4.16 13.08 7.33
N ILE A 112 4.65 14.31 7.17
CA ILE A 112 5.19 14.78 5.91
C ILE A 112 6.71 14.87 6.05
N VAL A 113 7.40 14.06 5.26
CA VAL A 113 8.85 14.00 5.29
C VAL A 113 9.40 14.86 4.15
N VAL A 114 10.20 15.84 4.49
CA VAL A 114 10.78 16.75 3.49
C VAL A 114 12.27 16.86 3.70
N SER A 115 12.99 17.07 2.62
CA SER A 115 14.44 17.18 2.69
C SER A 115 14.91 18.59 3.05
N GLY A 116 14.04 19.57 2.96
CA GLY A 116 14.41 20.95 3.19
C GLY A 116 14.83 21.68 1.94
N GLU A 117 14.94 20.98 0.84
CA GLU A 117 15.23 21.64 -0.43
C GLU A 117 13.99 22.36 -0.95
N MET A 118 14.23 23.40 -1.74
CA MET A 118 13.13 24.21 -2.24
C MET A 118 12.09 23.37 -2.99
N MET A 119 12.55 22.42 -3.79
CA MET A 119 11.62 21.60 -4.57
C MET A 119 10.83 20.62 -3.71
N ALA A 120 11.28 20.36 -2.49
CA ALA A 120 10.57 19.46 -1.60
C ALA A 120 9.49 20.20 -0.79
N LEU A 121 9.51 21.51 -0.83
CA LEU A 121 8.56 22.33 -0.06
C LEU A 121 7.37 22.72 -0.92
#